data_d2c42951679f960d09fd9f09a4aab118
#
_entry.id   d2c42951679f960d09fd9f09a4aab118
#
_cell.length_a   1.000
_cell.length_b   1.000
_cell.length_c   1.000
_cell.angle_alpha   90.00
_cell.angle_beta   90.00
_cell.angle_gamma   90.00
#
_symmetry.space_group_name_H-M   'P 1'
#
loop_
_entity.id
_entity.type
_entity.pdbx_description
1 polymer ?
#
loop_
_entity_poly.entity_id
_entity_poly.type
_entity_poly.pdbx_seq_one_letter_code
_entity_poly.pdbx_strand_id
1 'polypeptide(L)'
;LGSNEVDVLKKSLENKEYRYKCKDEPISSFCNAKKCATKEFGIGEDGPTLEITEIRKYESEPPIWFVSLDGPTVEVDGATLHDAEKFSVACMEQIGKPLMPVPKHAWRKALIKLMVNAKPITAPESSKISVQLTEILSEYINKTPGRDREDILRGVAFTDKEGITMFKFSNFWKYLLRTKTWADKTYPKQKTLRMLQQLFKATETSPKIDGKTHRVLEMNHVNLDKPITKQYEMEKDPWE
;
A
#
# COMPACT_ATOMS: atom_id res chain seq x y z
N LEU A 1 22.82 -27.69 51.26
CA LEU A 1 21.40 -27.56 50.97
C LEU A 1 20.98 -28.68 50.01
N GLY A 2 20.04 -29.54 50.42
CA GLY A 2 19.58 -30.63 49.61
C GLY A 2 18.79 -30.12 48.39
N SER A 3 18.76 -30.88 47.29
CA SER A 3 18.04 -30.54 46.05
C SER A 3 16.59 -30.07 46.31
N ASN A 4 15.89 -30.68 47.26
CA ASN A 4 14.53 -30.32 47.65
C ASN A 4 14.42 -28.93 48.30
N GLU A 5 15.40 -28.46 49.01
CA GLU A 5 15.39 -27.14 49.67
C GLU A 5 15.56 -26.03 48.62
N VAL A 6 16.37 -26.27 47.61
CA VAL A 6 16.54 -25.33 46.47
C VAL A 6 15.24 -25.19 45.67
N ASP A 7 14.53 -26.29 45.45
CA ASP A 7 13.24 -26.27 44.71
C ASP A 7 12.13 -25.61 45.53
N VAL A 8 12.09 -25.78 46.83
CA VAL A 8 11.18 -25.08 47.74
C VAL A 8 11.48 -23.58 47.79
N LEU A 9 12.77 -23.20 47.84
CA LEU A 9 13.17 -21.80 47.75
C LEU A 9 12.83 -21.16 46.40
N LYS A 10 13.05 -21.86 45.27
CA LYS A 10 12.64 -21.42 43.95
C LYS A 10 11.12 -21.18 43.87
N LYS A 11 10.30 -22.17 44.26
CA LYS A 11 8.85 -22.02 44.31
C LYS A 11 8.38 -20.91 45.25
N SER A 12 9.05 -20.70 46.38
CA SER A 12 8.76 -19.60 47.29
C SER A 12 9.12 -18.24 46.70
N LEU A 13 10.16 -18.14 45.88
CA LEU A 13 10.55 -16.92 45.17
C LEU A 13 9.64 -16.63 43.98
N GLU A 14 9.24 -17.66 43.27
CA GLU A 14 8.27 -17.53 42.16
C GLU A 14 6.89 -17.10 42.62
N ASN A 15 6.44 -17.56 43.80
CA ASN A 15 5.15 -17.19 44.38
C ASN A 15 5.14 -15.86 45.14
N LYS A 16 6.29 -15.32 45.50
CA LYS A 16 6.39 -13.97 46.06
C LYS A 16 6.59 -13.00 44.94
N GLU A 17 5.48 -12.31 44.51
CA GLU A 17 5.54 -11.14 43.68
C GLU A 17 6.33 -10.00 44.38
N TYR A 18 7.64 -10.08 44.40
CA TYR A 18 8.49 -8.96 44.79
C TYR A 18 8.45 -7.93 43.66
N ARG A 19 7.40 -7.13 43.62
CA ARG A 19 7.34 -5.96 42.77
C ARG A 19 8.11 -4.81 43.40
N TYR A 20 9.42 -4.88 43.37
CA TYR A 20 10.25 -3.70 43.62
C TYR A 20 9.99 -2.71 42.48
N LYS A 21 9.37 -1.61 42.84
CA LYS A 21 9.23 -0.48 41.88
C LYS A 21 10.57 0.21 41.79
N CYS A 22 10.93 0.70 40.59
CA CYS A 22 12.20 1.45 40.41
C CYS A 22 12.36 2.67 41.34
N LYS A 23 11.28 3.04 42.06
CA LYS A 23 11.22 4.14 43.01
C LYS A 23 11.51 3.70 44.45
N ASP A 24 11.59 2.39 44.73
CA ASP A 24 11.73 1.86 46.09
C ASP A 24 13.24 1.72 46.44
N GLU A 25 13.60 2.14 47.63
CA GLU A 25 14.96 1.92 48.16
C GLU A 25 15.16 0.43 48.49
N PRO A 26 16.34 -0.14 48.23
CA PRO A 26 17.57 0.51 47.73
C PRO A 26 17.72 0.60 46.21
N ILE A 27 16.72 0.19 45.43
CA ILE A 27 16.80 0.10 43.97
C ILE A 27 16.88 1.48 43.31
N SER A 28 16.17 2.46 43.87
CA SER A 28 16.16 3.83 43.38
C SER A 28 17.57 4.45 43.30
N SER A 29 18.44 4.14 44.24
CA SER A 29 19.80 4.67 44.29
C SER A 29 20.71 4.05 43.22
N PHE A 30 20.41 2.86 42.73
CA PHE A 30 21.16 2.17 41.67
C PHE A 30 20.48 2.20 40.33
N CYS A 31 19.23 2.66 40.25
CA CYS A 31 18.44 2.65 39.05
C CYS A 31 18.83 3.78 38.09
N ASN A 32 19.26 3.42 36.90
CA ASN A 32 19.44 4.37 35.79
C ASN A 32 18.33 4.17 34.76
N ALA A 33 17.29 5.02 34.82
CA ALA A 33 16.13 4.91 33.96
C ALA A 33 16.48 4.92 32.46
N LYS A 34 17.53 5.66 32.06
CA LYS A 34 18.01 5.67 30.66
C LYS A 34 18.65 4.33 30.28
N LYS A 35 19.48 3.78 31.12
CA LYS A 35 20.14 2.47 30.88
C LYS A 35 19.15 1.31 30.95
N CYS A 36 18.15 1.38 31.82
CA CYS A 36 17.01 0.44 31.81
C CYS A 36 16.17 0.53 30.56
N ALA A 37 15.89 1.73 30.05
CA ALA A 37 15.16 1.93 28.81
C ALA A 37 15.91 1.40 27.59
N THR A 38 17.25 1.47 27.60
CA THR A 38 18.10 0.90 26.53
C THR A 38 18.42 -0.58 26.73
N LYS A 39 17.98 -1.16 27.87
CA LYS A 39 18.19 -2.59 28.22
C LYS A 39 19.63 -3.07 28.24
N GLU A 40 20.52 -2.17 28.45
CA GLU A 40 21.93 -2.47 28.67
C GLU A 40 22.13 -3.50 29.82
N PHE A 41 21.16 -3.61 30.74
CA PHE A 41 21.18 -4.54 31.87
C PHE A 41 20.32 -5.79 31.74
N GLY A 42 19.64 -5.99 30.61
CA GLY A 42 18.82 -7.17 30.31
C GLY A 42 17.57 -7.35 31.19
N ILE A 43 17.15 -6.35 31.96
CA ILE A 43 16.04 -6.42 32.91
C ILE A 43 14.75 -5.76 32.34
N GLY A 44 14.51 -5.85 31.09
CA GLY A 44 13.28 -5.30 30.50
C GLY A 44 12.68 -6.29 29.52
N GLU A 45 11.37 -6.30 29.42
CA GLU A 45 10.63 -7.15 28.47
C GLU A 45 10.83 -6.76 27.00
N ASP A 46 11.47 -5.61 26.70
CA ASP A 46 11.59 -5.07 25.36
C ASP A 46 13.05 -5.15 24.86
N GLY A 47 13.41 -5.90 23.84
CA GLY A 47 14.70 -5.95 23.12
C GLY A 47 15.11 -4.60 22.50
N PRO A 48 16.19 -4.49 21.78
CA PRO A 48 16.58 -3.25 21.14
C PRO A 48 15.41 -2.78 20.24
N THR A 49 14.75 -1.72 20.68
CA THR A 49 13.69 -1.08 19.89
C THR A 49 14.38 -0.40 18.72
N LEU A 50 14.14 -0.90 17.51
CA LEU A 50 14.49 -0.18 16.30
C LEU A 50 13.70 1.12 16.30
N GLU A 51 14.36 2.25 16.48
CA GLU A 51 13.70 3.55 16.38
C GLU A 51 13.47 3.90 14.92
N ILE A 52 12.22 4.22 14.59
CA ILE A 52 11.89 4.77 13.28
C ILE A 52 12.28 6.24 13.31
N THR A 53 13.27 6.59 12.51
CA THR A 53 13.81 7.95 12.43
C THR A 53 13.10 8.79 11.39
N GLU A 54 12.70 8.21 10.27
CA GLU A 54 12.05 8.92 9.17
C GLU A 54 11.11 8.00 8.40
N ILE A 55 10.01 8.57 7.89
CA ILE A 55 9.15 7.91 6.91
C ILE A 55 9.10 8.79 5.66
N ARG A 56 9.31 8.17 4.49
CA ARG A 56 9.17 8.81 3.18
C ARG A 56 8.15 8.06 2.35
N LYS A 57 7.27 8.79 1.71
CA LYS A 57 6.25 8.23 0.81
C LYS A 57 6.69 8.41 -0.63
N TYR A 58 6.94 7.32 -1.33
CA TYR A 58 7.11 7.33 -2.78
C TYR A 58 5.73 7.37 -3.44
N GLU A 59 5.48 8.39 -4.25
CA GLU A 59 4.17 8.65 -4.86
C GLU A 59 3.92 7.80 -6.11
N SER A 60 4.21 6.50 -6.01
CA SER A 60 3.81 5.49 -7.01
C SER A 60 2.35 5.06 -6.79
N GLU A 61 1.79 4.30 -7.71
CA GLU A 61 0.46 3.70 -7.59
C GLU A 61 0.56 2.16 -7.69
N PRO A 62 0.44 1.41 -6.60
CA PRO A 62 0.21 1.84 -5.21
C PRO A 62 1.43 2.55 -4.60
N PRO A 63 1.22 3.41 -3.58
CA PRO A 63 2.33 4.10 -2.93
C PRO A 63 3.23 3.13 -2.18
N ILE A 64 4.54 3.38 -2.26
CA ILE A 64 5.57 2.65 -1.54
C ILE A 64 6.08 3.54 -0.39
N TRP A 65 6.39 2.94 0.73
CA TRP A 65 6.88 3.63 1.90
C TRP A 65 8.29 3.19 2.23
N PHE A 66 9.18 4.15 2.39
CA PHE A 66 10.52 3.93 2.89
C PHE A 66 10.58 4.33 4.35
N VAL A 67 10.82 3.36 5.21
CA VAL A 67 10.92 3.55 6.65
C VAL A 67 12.37 3.43 7.06
N SER A 68 12.97 4.54 7.43
CA SER A 68 14.36 4.58 7.94
C SER A 68 14.35 4.22 9.43
N LEU A 69 15.11 3.19 9.76
CA LEU A 69 15.38 2.73 11.11
C LEU A 69 16.79 3.20 11.47
N ASP A 70 17.24 2.95 12.67
CA ASP A 70 18.62 3.29 13.10
C ASP A 70 19.69 2.76 12.13
N GLY A 71 19.87 3.46 11.00
CA GLY A 71 20.78 3.19 9.89
C GLY A 71 20.12 2.59 8.64
N PRO A 72 19.55 1.38 8.65
CA PRO A 72 18.95 0.79 7.45
C PRO A 72 17.56 1.35 7.14
N THR A 73 17.15 1.24 5.86
CA THR A 73 15.82 1.61 5.39
C THR A 73 15.08 0.36 4.90
N VAL A 74 13.80 0.25 5.26
CA VAL A 74 12.91 -0.85 4.86
C VAL A 74 11.86 -0.30 3.90
N GLU A 75 11.65 -1.01 2.79
CA GLU A 75 10.65 -0.68 1.80
C GLU A 75 9.40 -1.52 2.02
N VAL A 76 8.23 -0.87 2.13
CA VAL A 76 6.96 -1.56 2.40
C VAL A 76 5.79 -0.89 1.68
N ASP A 77 4.73 -1.66 1.46
CA ASP A 77 3.43 -1.12 1.06
C ASP A 77 2.63 -0.59 2.26
N GLY A 78 1.55 0.14 1.99
CA GLY A 78 0.71 0.71 3.05
C GLY A 78 0.04 -0.33 3.96
N ALA A 79 -0.26 -1.52 3.45
CA ALA A 79 -0.88 -2.60 4.23
C ALA A 79 0.12 -3.23 5.21
N THR A 80 1.35 -3.42 4.77
CA THR A 80 2.46 -3.88 5.59
C THR A 80 2.84 -2.84 6.65
N LEU A 81 2.93 -1.57 6.26
CA LEU A 81 3.23 -0.47 7.18
C LEU A 81 2.18 -0.32 8.28
N HIS A 82 0.90 -0.52 7.96
CA HIS A 82 -0.20 -0.39 8.93
C HIS A 82 -0.22 -1.51 9.96
N ASP A 83 0.34 -2.67 9.67
CA ASP A 83 0.34 -3.87 10.53
C ASP A 83 1.74 -4.10 11.12
N ALA A 84 1.87 -3.95 12.44
CA ALA A 84 3.15 -4.10 13.14
C ALA A 84 3.81 -5.48 12.94
N GLU A 85 3.02 -6.54 12.88
CA GLU A 85 3.52 -7.91 12.68
C GLU A 85 4.09 -8.08 11.28
N LYS A 86 3.35 -7.61 10.25
CA LYS A 86 3.83 -7.64 8.86
C LYS A 86 5.06 -6.77 8.66
N PHE A 87 5.07 -5.59 9.29
CA PHE A 87 6.22 -4.70 9.26
C PHE A 87 7.44 -5.34 9.94
N SER A 88 7.26 -6.05 11.06
CA SER A 88 8.33 -6.81 11.71
C SER A 88 8.90 -7.91 10.82
N VAL A 89 8.03 -8.62 10.08
CA VAL A 89 8.47 -9.62 9.09
C VAL A 89 9.27 -8.96 7.97
N ALA A 90 8.80 -7.84 7.43
CA ALA A 90 9.53 -7.10 6.40
C ALA A 90 10.90 -6.61 6.88
N CYS A 91 11.02 -6.16 8.13
CA CYS A 91 12.29 -5.82 8.75
C CYS A 91 13.21 -7.05 8.85
N MET A 92 12.68 -8.19 9.26
CA MET A 92 13.46 -9.42 9.34
C MET A 92 13.97 -9.85 7.95
N GLU A 93 13.13 -9.78 6.92
CA GLU A 93 13.50 -10.18 5.56
C GLU A 93 14.52 -9.24 4.92
N GLN A 94 14.38 -7.92 5.10
CA GLN A 94 15.21 -6.93 4.42
C GLN A 94 16.49 -6.55 5.18
N ILE A 95 16.46 -6.52 6.51
CA ILE A 95 17.58 -6.06 7.33
C ILE A 95 18.06 -7.09 8.36
N GLY A 96 17.44 -8.27 8.40
CA GLY A 96 17.80 -9.36 9.32
C GLY A 96 17.48 -9.09 10.80
N LYS A 97 16.66 -8.08 11.10
CA LYS A 97 16.33 -7.69 12.48
C LYS A 97 14.80 -7.54 12.61
N PRO A 98 14.12 -8.44 13.34
CA PRO A 98 12.70 -8.26 13.60
C PRO A 98 12.48 -7.08 14.56
N LEU A 99 11.34 -6.40 14.43
CA LEU A 99 10.86 -5.50 15.46
C LEU A 99 10.34 -6.29 16.66
N MET A 100 10.55 -5.73 17.85
CA MET A 100 9.91 -6.27 19.05
C MET A 100 8.39 -6.17 18.95
N PRO A 101 7.64 -7.12 19.52
CA PRO A 101 6.19 -7.08 19.53
C PRO A 101 5.69 -5.76 20.13
N VAL A 102 4.99 -4.97 19.33
CA VAL A 102 4.39 -3.69 19.75
C VAL A 102 2.87 -3.86 19.76
N PRO A 103 2.20 -3.47 20.85
CA PRO A 103 0.74 -3.49 20.88
C PRO A 103 0.13 -2.67 19.74
N LYS A 104 -0.90 -3.20 19.08
CA LYS A 104 -1.53 -2.58 17.88
C LYS A 104 -1.90 -1.10 18.07
N HIS A 105 -2.41 -0.75 19.26
CA HIS A 105 -2.76 0.65 19.56
C HIS A 105 -1.53 1.56 19.68
N ALA A 106 -0.44 1.06 20.25
CA ALA A 106 0.80 1.82 20.39
C ALA A 106 1.47 2.03 19.01
N TRP A 107 1.47 0.97 18.17
CA TRP A 107 1.93 1.06 16.78
C TRP A 107 1.17 2.12 15.99
N ARG A 108 -0.17 2.05 16.00
CA ARG A 108 -1.02 3.04 15.31
C ARG A 108 -0.76 4.47 15.77
N LYS A 109 -0.64 4.67 17.08
CA LYS A 109 -0.34 6.00 17.65
C LYS A 109 1.02 6.53 17.21
N ALA A 110 2.04 5.67 17.19
CA ALA A 110 3.37 6.02 16.70
C ALA A 110 3.33 6.33 15.19
N LEU A 111 2.66 5.49 14.41
CA LEU A 111 2.53 5.66 12.96
C LEU A 111 1.85 6.97 12.59
N ILE A 112 0.75 7.35 13.26
CA ILE A 112 0.07 8.63 13.02
C ILE A 112 1.04 9.79 13.22
N LYS A 113 1.81 9.80 14.30
CA LYS A 113 2.80 10.86 14.56
C LYS A 113 3.88 10.94 13.49
N LEU A 114 4.35 9.79 13.01
CA LEU A 114 5.38 9.70 11.98
C LEU A 114 4.83 10.13 10.61
N MET A 115 3.58 9.79 10.30
CA MET A 115 2.95 10.15 9.03
C MET A 115 2.71 11.65 8.87
N VAL A 116 2.50 12.40 9.94
CA VAL A 116 2.42 13.87 9.90
C VAL A 116 3.69 14.48 9.35
N ASN A 117 4.84 13.87 9.61
CA ASN A 117 6.15 14.34 9.16
C ASN A 117 6.69 13.58 7.94
N ALA A 118 5.87 12.74 7.31
CA ALA A 118 6.30 11.94 6.17
C ALA A 118 6.64 12.83 4.97
N LYS A 119 7.85 12.66 4.44
CA LYS A 119 8.30 13.41 3.27
C LYS A 119 7.86 12.71 1.98
N PRO A 120 7.16 13.42 1.07
CA PRO A 120 6.83 12.84 -0.23
C PRO A 120 8.08 12.78 -1.13
N ILE A 121 8.21 11.67 -1.85
CA ILE A 121 9.18 11.52 -2.94
C ILE A 121 8.39 11.38 -4.22
N THR A 122 8.56 12.32 -5.15
CA THR A 122 7.87 12.28 -6.44
C THR A 122 8.35 11.09 -7.26
N ALA A 123 7.42 10.23 -7.64
CA ALA A 123 7.69 9.12 -8.56
C ALA A 123 7.68 9.62 -10.02
N PRO A 124 8.49 9.02 -10.92
CA PRO A 124 8.36 9.27 -12.35
C PRO A 124 6.92 9.00 -12.82
N GLU A 125 6.43 9.82 -13.75
CA GLU A 125 5.05 9.66 -14.25
C GLU A 125 4.81 8.28 -14.88
N SER A 126 5.82 7.72 -15.54
CA SER A 126 5.79 6.36 -16.11
C SER A 126 5.56 5.25 -15.08
N SER A 127 5.80 5.51 -13.78
CA SER A 127 5.53 4.54 -12.71
C SER A 127 4.09 4.55 -12.22
N LYS A 128 3.27 5.50 -12.69
CA LYS A 128 1.85 5.58 -12.32
C LYS A 128 1.05 4.56 -13.14
N ILE A 129 0.24 3.79 -12.46
CA ILE A 129 -0.62 2.79 -13.10
C ILE A 129 -1.64 3.42 -14.07
N SER A 130 -2.05 4.65 -13.79
CA SER A 130 -2.93 5.44 -14.65
C SER A 130 -2.29 5.70 -16.02
N VAL A 131 -0.99 6.03 -16.04
CA VAL A 131 -0.23 6.25 -17.29
C VAL A 131 -0.09 4.94 -18.04
N GLN A 132 0.30 3.85 -17.37
CA GLN A 132 0.39 2.53 -17.98
C GLN A 132 -0.94 2.08 -18.58
N LEU A 133 -2.06 2.30 -17.87
CA LEU A 133 -3.40 1.97 -18.37
C LEU A 133 -3.74 2.80 -19.60
N THR A 134 -3.36 4.08 -19.64
CA THR A 134 -3.57 4.97 -20.80
C THR A 134 -2.80 4.48 -22.00
N GLU A 135 -1.51 4.15 -21.84
CA GLU A 135 -0.66 3.64 -22.91
C GLU A 135 -1.21 2.34 -23.51
N ILE A 136 -1.57 1.37 -22.65
CA ILE A 136 -2.12 0.09 -23.10
C ILE A 136 -3.49 0.27 -23.77
N LEU A 137 -4.33 1.18 -23.27
CA LEU A 137 -5.63 1.46 -23.88
C LEU A 137 -5.46 2.14 -25.24
N SER A 138 -4.56 3.12 -25.34
CA SER A 138 -4.23 3.79 -26.60
C SER A 138 -3.69 2.80 -27.62
N GLU A 139 -2.78 1.91 -27.23
CA GLU A 139 -2.27 0.85 -28.09
C GLU A 139 -3.39 -0.08 -28.56
N TYR A 140 -4.29 -0.50 -27.67
CA TYR A 140 -5.43 -1.36 -28.00
C TYR A 140 -6.36 -0.72 -29.05
N ILE A 141 -6.66 0.58 -28.90
CA ILE A 141 -7.54 1.32 -29.81
C ILE A 141 -6.88 1.52 -31.18
N ASN A 142 -5.59 1.87 -31.18
CA ASN A 142 -4.87 2.25 -32.41
C ASN A 142 -4.30 1.07 -33.19
N LYS A 143 -4.08 -0.08 -32.56
CA LYS A 143 -3.46 -1.25 -33.20
C LYS A 143 -4.27 -1.81 -34.35
N THR A 144 -5.58 -1.87 -34.21
CA THR A 144 -6.49 -2.35 -35.24
C THR A 144 -7.82 -1.61 -35.09
N PRO A 145 -7.92 -0.38 -35.64
CA PRO A 145 -9.16 0.38 -35.53
C PRO A 145 -10.27 -0.30 -36.34
N GLY A 146 -11.45 -0.42 -35.72
CA GLY A 146 -12.64 -0.93 -36.36
C GLY A 146 -13.16 0.07 -37.44
N ARG A 147 -13.65 -0.43 -38.56
CA ARG A 147 -14.23 0.39 -39.65
C ARG A 147 -15.67 0.71 -39.38
N ASP A 148 -16.39 -0.20 -38.71
CA ASP A 148 -17.80 -0.09 -38.38
C ASP A 148 -18.10 -0.63 -36.98
N ARG A 149 -19.34 -0.47 -36.53
CA ARG A 149 -19.77 -0.93 -35.20
C ARG A 149 -19.74 -2.46 -35.04
N GLU A 150 -19.91 -3.19 -36.13
CA GLU A 150 -19.89 -4.65 -36.14
C GLU A 150 -18.53 -5.22 -35.77
N ASP A 151 -17.46 -4.49 -36.07
CA ASP A 151 -16.09 -4.89 -35.73
C ASP A 151 -15.85 -4.99 -34.20
N ILE A 152 -16.68 -4.29 -33.40
CA ILE A 152 -16.65 -4.45 -31.93
C ILE A 152 -16.90 -5.91 -31.53
N LEU A 153 -17.69 -6.66 -32.30
CA LEU A 153 -17.97 -8.07 -32.05
C LEU A 153 -16.74 -8.93 -32.28
N ARG A 154 -15.86 -8.53 -33.18
CA ARG A 154 -14.57 -9.18 -33.48
C ARG A 154 -13.49 -8.86 -32.46
N GLY A 155 -13.75 -7.94 -31.54
CA GLY A 155 -12.85 -7.63 -30.41
C GLY A 155 -11.96 -6.43 -30.61
N VAL A 156 -12.21 -5.61 -31.60
CA VAL A 156 -11.49 -4.33 -31.83
C VAL A 156 -12.30 -3.15 -31.31
N ALA A 157 -11.66 -2.02 -31.15
CA ALA A 157 -12.32 -0.77 -30.81
C ALA A 157 -12.79 -0.05 -32.09
N PHE A 158 -13.96 0.57 -32.03
CA PHE A 158 -14.50 1.40 -33.09
C PHE A 158 -14.63 2.84 -32.60
N THR A 159 -14.15 3.80 -33.39
CA THR A 159 -14.32 5.23 -33.13
C THR A 159 -15.22 5.82 -34.23
N ASP A 160 -16.31 6.48 -33.83
CA ASP A 160 -17.22 7.10 -34.76
C ASP A 160 -16.70 8.48 -35.25
N LYS A 161 -17.48 9.10 -36.13
CA LYS A 161 -17.16 10.42 -36.71
C LYS A 161 -17.19 11.56 -35.69
N GLU A 162 -17.83 11.35 -34.57
CA GLU A 162 -17.94 12.32 -33.46
C GLU A 162 -16.76 12.16 -32.45
N GLY A 163 -15.89 11.21 -32.72
CA GLY A 163 -14.74 10.91 -31.83
C GLY A 163 -15.10 10.07 -30.60
N ILE A 164 -16.24 9.38 -30.63
CA ILE A 164 -16.65 8.48 -29.57
C ILE A 164 -16.10 7.09 -29.85
N THR A 165 -15.28 6.58 -28.93
CA THR A 165 -14.70 5.25 -29.02
C THR A 165 -15.51 4.24 -28.25
N MET A 166 -15.86 3.13 -28.88
CA MET A 166 -16.65 2.03 -28.33
C MET A 166 -15.88 0.72 -28.40
N PHE A 167 -15.88 -0.06 -27.33
CA PHE A 167 -15.28 -1.39 -27.29
C PHE A 167 -15.88 -2.27 -26.21
N LYS A 168 -15.75 -3.59 -26.34
CA LYS A 168 -16.12 -4.54 -25.27
C LYS A 168 -15.03 -4.59 -24.20
N PHE A 169 -15.37 -4.25 -22.97
CA PHE A 169 -14.41 -4.34 -21.86
C PHE A 169 -13.81 -5.73 -21.70
N SER A 170 -14.57 -6.80 -21.94
CA SER A 170 -14.06 -8.18 -21.89
C SER A 170 -12.92 -8.44 -22.87
N ASN A 171 -12.94 -7.79 -24.05
CA ASN A 171 -11.90 -7.93 -25.06
C ASN A 171 -10.64 -7.12 -24.68
N PHE A 172 -10.85 -5.89 -24.23
CA PHE A 172 -9.78 -5.07 -23.68
C PHE A 172 -9.12 -5.74 -22.47
N TRP A 173 -9.89 -6.33 -21.56
CA TRP A 173 -9.35 -7.08 -20.42
C TRP A 173 -8.47 -8.24 -20.86
N LYS A 174 -8.90 -9.04 -21.84
CA LYS A 174 -8.07 -10.12 -22.41
C LYS A 174 -6.79 -9.59 -23.04
N TYR A 175 -6.87 -8.46 -23.74
CA TYR A 175 -5.72 -7.80 -24.33
C TYR A 175 -4.72 -7.37 -23.24
N LEU A 176 -5.22 -6.70 -22.21
CA LEU A 176 -4.46 -6.20 -21.06
C LEU A 176 -3.71 -7.33 -20.34
N LEU A 177 -4.33 -8.48 -20.14
CA LEU A 177 -3.66 -9.66 -19.55
C LEU A 177 -2.56 -10.24 -20.46
N ARG A 178 -2.67 -10.09 -21.78
CA ARG A 178 -1.66 -10.57 -22.74
C ARG A 178 -0.40 -9.71 -22.73
N THR A 179 -0.46 -8.46 -22.33
CA THR A 179 0.72 -7.59 -22.25
C THR A 179 1.73 -8.06 -21.19
N LYS A 180 1.31 -8.89 -20.23
CA LYS A 180 2.10 -9.39 -19.08
C LYS A 180 2.68 -8.30 -18.18
N THR A 181 2.43 -7.04 -18.49
CA THR A 181 2.88 -5.88 -17.69
C THR A 181 1.83 -5.45 -16.66
N TRP A 182 0.57 -5.90 -16.84
CA TRP A 182 -0.52 -5.53 -15.95
C TRP A 182 -0.55 -6.38 -14.68
N ALA A 183 -0.53 -5.72 -13.53
CA ALA A 183 -0.60 -6.38 -12.22
C ALA A 183 -2.07 -6.74 -11.87
N ASP A 184 -2.60 -7.79 -12.48
CA ASP A 184 -4.01 -8.23 -12.35
C ASP A 184 -4.42 -8.60 -10.93
N LYS A 185 -3.49 -9.05 -10.09
CA LYS A 185 -3.72 -9.33 -8.66
C LYS A 185 -4.01 -8.05 -7.88
N THR A 186 -3.29 -6.97 -8.17
CA THR A 186 -3.45 -5.65 -7.52
C THR A 186 -4.60 -4.86 -8.13
N TYR A 187 -4.79 -5.01 -9.45
CA TYR A 187 -5.82 -4.34 -10.24
C TYR A 187 -6.73 -5.35 -10.95
N PRO A 188 -7.60 -6.04 -10.21
CA PRO A 188 -8.51 -7.01 -10.77
C PRO A 188 -9.52 -6.33 -11.70
N LYS A 189 -10.18 -7.14 -12.53
CA LYS A 189 -11.09 -6.72 -13.60
C LYS A 189 -12.06 -5.59 -13.21
N GLN A 190 -12.70 -5.70 -12.04
CA GLN A 190 -13.66 -4.69 -11.58
C GLN A 190 -12.98 -3.36 -11.21
N LYS A 191 -11.81 -3.42 -10.57
CA LYS A 191 -11.04 -2.23 -10.21
C LYS A 191 -10.55 -1.50 -11.46
N THR A 192 -10.05 -2.25 -12.45
CA THR A 192 -9.64 -1.71 -13.75
C THR A 192 -10.80 -1.05 -14.50
N LEU A 193 -12.00 -1.65 -14.49
CA LEU A 193 -13.19 -1.03 -15.06
C LEU A 193 -13.51 0.32 -14.41
N ARG A 194 -13.48 0.37 -13.08
CA ARG A 194 -13.69 1.63 -12.35
C ARG A 194 -12.62 2.68 -12.68
N MET A 195 -11.37 2.27 -12.85
CA MET A 195 -10.30 3.17 -13.27
C MET A 195 -10.59 3.76 -14.67
N LEU A 196 -11.06 2.97 -15.63
CA LEU A 196 -11.46 3.48 -16.94
C LEU A 196 -12.61 4.50 -16.83
N GLN A 197 -13.61 4.20 -15.99
CA GLN A 197 -14.73 5.12 -15.74
C GLN A 197 -14.27 6.43 -15.09
N GLN A 198 -13.33 6.38 -14.17
CA GLN A 198 -12.83 7.59 -13.47
C GLN A 198 -11.88 8.40 -14.35
N LEU A 199 -10.89 7.76 -14.97
CA LEU A 199 -9.83 8.43 -15.73
C LEU A 199 -10.33 8.96 -17.08
N PHE A 200 -11.12 8.16 -17.79
CA PHE A 200 -11.55 8.46 -19.15
C PHE A 200 -13.04 8.81 -19.24
N LYS A 201 -13.74 8.85 -18.09
CA LYS A 201 -15.20 9.04 -18.02
C LYS A 201 -15.95 8.04 -18.90
N ALA A 202 -15.41 6.83 -19.00
CA ALA A 202 -16.02 5.78 -19.78
C ALA A 202 -17.37 5.37 -19.18
N THR A 203 -18.39 5.25 -20.02
CA THR A 203 -19.73 4.85 -19.63
C THR A 203 -20.07 3.48 -20.21
N GLU A 204 -20.83 2.68 -19.47
CA GLU A 204 -21.37 1.43 -20.00
C GLU A 204 -22.66 1.73 -20.77
N THR A 205 -22.67 1.34 -22.04
CA THR A 205 -23.85 1.45 -22.92
C THR A 205 -24.23 0.09 -23.51
N SER A 206 -25.42 -0.01 -24.04
CA SER A 206 -25.92 -1.27 -24.57
C SER A 206 -26.55 -1.06 -25.98
N PRO A 207 -25.72 -0.68 -26.98
CA PRO A 207 -26.22 -0.49 -28.35
C PRO A 207 -26.65 -1.80 -28.99
N LYS A 208 -27.57 -1.68 -29.99
CA LYS A 208 -27.89 -2.78 -30.89
C LYS A 208 -26.84 -2.85 -31.99
N ILE A 209 -26.16 -3.99 -32.09
CA ILE A 209 -25.18 -4.30 -33.12
C ILE A 209 -25.59 -5.63 -33.75
N ASP A 210 -25.73 -5.68 -35.05
CA ASP A 210 -26.20 -6.86 -35.77
C ASP A 210 -27.53 -7.43 -35.20
N GLY A 211 -28.49 -6.52 -34.91
CA GLY A 211 -29.80 -6.86 -34.36
C GLY A 211 -29.83 -7.30 -32.90
N LYS A 212 -28.68 -7.45 -32.22
CA LYS A 212 -28.55 -7.89 -30.82
C LYS A 212 -28.02 -6.77 -29.95
N THR A 213 -28.46 -6.75 -28.69
CA THR A 213 -27.95 -5.81 -27.68
C THR A 213 -26.61 -6.29 -27.13
N HIS A 214 -25.59 -5.42 -27.16
CA HIS A 214 -24.26 -5.73 -26.63
C HIS A 214 -23.83 -4.68 -25.64
N ARG A 215 -23.32 -5.14 -24.47
CA ARG A 215 -22.71 -4.25 -23.49
C ARG A 215 -21.32 -3.83 -23.97
N VAL A 216 -21.11 -2.53 -24.10
CA VAL A 216 -19.84 -1.91 -24.51
C VAL A 216 -19.48 -0.78 -23.57
N LEU A 217 -18.19 -0.43 -23.53
CA LEU A 217 -17.73 0.82 -22.96
C LEU A 217 -17.65 1.86 -24.07
N GLU A 218 -18.10 3.05 -23.75
CA GLU A 218 -18.12 4.23 -24.61
C GLU A 218 -17.35 5.35 -23.92
N MET A 219 -16.44 5.99 -24.64
CA MET A 219 -15.62 7.08 -24.13
C MET A 219 -15.23 8.04 -25.24
N ASN A 220 -14.97 9.29 -24.89
CA ASN A 220 -14.48 10.26 -25.85
C ASN A 220 -12.99 10.01 -26.16
N HIS A 221 -12.63 9.87 -27.41
CA HIS A 221 -11.25 9.62 -27.88
C HIS A 221 -10.27 10.72 -27.44
N VAL A 222 -10.70 11.97 -27.41
CA VAL A 222 -9.90 13.13 -26.97
C VAL A 222 -9.38 12.98 -25.52
N ASN A 223 -10.01 12.17 -24.70
CA ASN A 223 -9.57 11.93 -23.32
C ASN A 223 -8.28 11.10 -23.24
N LEU A 224 -7.86 10.45 -24.32
CA LEU A 224 -6.59 9.69 -24.37
C LEU A 224 -5.38 10.61 -24.61
N ASP A 225 -5.58 11.71 -25.31
CA ASP A 225 -4.50 12.63 -25.69
C ASP A 225 -4.19 13.68 -24.60
N LYS A 226 -5.04 13.78 -23.59
CA LYS A 226 -4.77 14.66 -22.45
C LYS A 226 -3.79 14.00 -21.51
N PRO A 227 -2.59 14.58 -21.27
CA PRO A 227 -1.76 14.15 -20.19
C PRO A 227 -2.61 14.19 -18.91
N ILE A 228 -2.56 13.16 -18.10
CA ILE A 228 -3.24 13.08 -16.80
C ILE A 228 -2.53 14.05 -15.85
N THR A 229 -2.57 15.33 -16.18
CA THR A 229 -2.12 16.40 -15.32
C THR A 229 -3.21 16.60 -14.28
N LYS A 230 -2.88 16.20 -13.07
CA LYS A 230 -3.50 16.52 -11.78
C LYS A 230 -4.73 17.45 -11.88
N GLN A 231 -5.90 16.87 -11.82
CA GLN A 231 -7.04 17.51 -11.22
C GLN A 231 -7.36 16.76 -9.92
N TYR A 232 -6.38 16.70 -9.01
CA TYR A 232 -6.68 16.74 -7.60
C TYR A 232 -6.59 18.21 -7.19
N GLU A 233 -7.54 19.03 -7.60
CA GLU A 233 -7.95 20.14 -6.78
C GLU A 233 -8.41 19.50 -5.47
N MET A 234 -7.63 19.72 -4.42
CA MET A 234 -8.07 19.45 -3.07
C MET A 234 -9.36 20.27 -2.91
N GLU A 235 -10.51 19.60 -2.88
CA GLU A 235 -11.71 20.19 -2.33
C GLU A 235 -11.28 20.74 -0.96
N LYS A 236 -11.45 22.05 -0.81
CA LYS A 236 -11.20 22.71 0.45
C LYS A 236 -11.95 21.98 1.54
N ASP A 237 -11.23 21.66 2.58
CA ASP A 237 -11.76 21.02 3.78
C ASP A 237 -13.04 21.77 4.21
N PRO A 238 -14.22 21.12 4.30
CA PRO A 238 -15.45 21.79 4.70
C PRO A 238 -15.45 22.25 6.16
N TRP A 239 -14.31 22.19 6.87
CA TRP A 239 -14.16 22.52 8.28
C TRP A 239 -13.14 23.65 8.55
N GLU A 240 -12.73 24.43 7.54
CA GLU A 240 -12.11 25.74 7.75
C GLU A 240 -13.16 26.85 7.90
#